data_af1ae41b2d88fae428314db1f790508c
#
_entry.id   af1ae41b2d88fae428314db1f790508c
#
_cell.length_a   1.000
_cell.length_b   1.000
_cell.length_c   1.000
_cell.angle_alpha   90.00
_cell.angle_beta   90.00
_cell.angle_gamma   90.00
#
_symmetry.space_group_name_H-M   'P 1'
#
loop_
_entity.id
_entity.type
_entity.pdbx_description
1 polymer ?
#
loop_
_entity_poly.entity_id
_entity_poly.type
_entity_poly.pdbx_seq_one_letter_code
_entity_poly.pdbx_strand_id
1 'polypeptide(L)'
;MVDITVSEYSGFCFGVKRAVDMINKSLDTTDQPIFCLGELIHNRIFNDSLKARGVTFITSEGIADIPEGALLFLRAHGTTKQMLDTLADRNIEYIDATCPYVSKIHRIVAAEPKETKVIVIGDKNHPEVEGIMSWANGVGAVYSDLEDINASHPDGFRSEEACILAVQTTYSGAEWMKCREKICELYPNVRVFETICSVTENRQKKTKELAAVSDMTVVVGGRNSSNTAKLYKIAASVCANSIMIESAAELDGYADMVRSANKIAIAAGASTPSGIIQEVKHKMADIAREELSFAEMLEQSFKTLNTGERVTGIVSAVNPAEVKVDLGTKHTGILPYDEITAESGVDLNDLFKVGDEVEVICGKFSDSDGTVLLSKKKIDQHKYWEMIKAAAESGEFLNGTIKEIIKNEKGYAGVIALYGPNKVFIPASQTGVPKGEELDSLRGQAVTFKIIDINDEKKKVSLSIRALLVGGSEDEE
;
A
#
# COMPACT_ATOMS: atom_id res chain seq x y z
N MET A 1 18.08 0.04 20.59
CA MET A 1 17.71 0.47 19.23
C MET A 1 16.23 0.83 19.24
N VAL A 2 15.85 2.02 18.82
CA VAL A 2 14.44 2.45 18.81
C VAL A 2 13.67 1.59 17.80
N ASP A 3 12.53 1.05 18.21
CA ASP A 3 11.62 0.29 17.34
C ASP A 3 10.65 1.27 16.68
N ILE A 4 10.76 1.46 15.36
CA ILE A 4 9.93 2.39 14.58
C ILE A 4 9.00 1.59 13.68
N THR A 5 7.73 1.52 14.06
CA THR A 5 6.71 0.77 13.34
C THR A 5 5.76 1.71 12.58
N VAL A 6 5.56 1.46 11.27
CA VAL A 6 4.60 2.16 10.44
C VAL A 6 3.28 1.39 10.41
N SER A 7 2.16 2.08 10.62
CA SER A 7 0.82 1.47 10.54
C SER A 7 0.53 0.95 9.13
N GLU A 8 -0.05 -0.25 9.02
CA GLU A 8 -0.37 -0.95 7.76
C GLU A 8 -1.21 -0.11 6.78
N TYR A 9 -2.07 0.74 7.28
CA TYR A 9 -2.96 1.58 6.45
C TYR A 9 -2.42 3.00 6.25
N SER A 10 -1.13 3.25 6.47
CA SER A 10 -0.51 4.55 6.26
C SER A 10 -0.35 4.87 4.76
N GLY A 11 -0.54 6.15 4.39
CA GLY A 11 -0.35 6.61 3.02
C GLY A 11 -1.62 6.64 2.18
N PHE A 12 -1.47 6.81 0.86
CA PHE A 12 -2.59 7.00 -0.05
C PHE A 12 -3.64 5.90 0.06
N CYS A 13 -4.90 6.29 0.28
CA CYS A 13 -6.02 5.39 0.12
C CYS A 13 -6.32 5.18 -1.38
N PHE A 14 -7.17 4.19 -1.70
CA PHE A 14 -7.58 3.90 -3.08
C PHE A 14 -8.10 5.15 -3.82
N GLY A 15 -8.99 5.93 -3.20
CA GLY A 15 -9.57 7.12 -3.82
C GLY A 15 -8.55 8.21 -4.13
N VAL A 16 -7.64 8.47 -3.19
CA VAL A 16 -6.54 9.42 -3.36
C VAL A 16 -5.55 8.92 -4.40
N LYS A 17 -5.14 7.65 -4.33
CA LYS A 17 -4.22 7.05 -5.31
C LYS A 17 -4.79 7.17 -6.72
N ARG A 18 -6.08 6.84 -6.91
CA ARG A 18 -6.76 6.99 -8.21
C ARG A 18 -6.66 8.43 -8.73
N ALA A 19 -6.96 9.44 -7.92
CA ALA A 19 -6.87 10.85 -8.33
C ALA A 19 -5.45 11.26 -8.71
N VAL A 20 -4.46 10.82 -7.93
CA VAL A 20 -3.04 11.06 -8.19
C VAL A 20 -2.57 10.37 -9.47
N ASP A 21 -2.96 9.11 -9.69
CA ASP A 21 -2.60 8.37 -10.91
C ASP A 21 -3.22 9.02 -12.16
N MET A 22 -4.47 9.52 -12.05
CA MET A 22 -5.15 10.20 -13.17
C MET A 22 -4.43 11.48 -13.55
N ILE A 23 -4.09 12.37 -12.62
CA ILE A 23 -3.42 13.64 -12.94
C ILE A 23 -2.00 13.40 -13.43
N ASN A 24 -1.25 12.46 -12.86
CA ASN A 24 0.08 12.10 -13.33
C ASN A 24 0.03 11.59 -14.77
N LYS A 25 -0.92 10.69 -15.08
CA LYS A 25 -1.11 10.19 -16.44
C LYS A 25 -1.39 11.34 -17.41
N SER A 26 -2.24 12.29 -17.06
CA SER A 26 -2.52 13.44 -17.93
C SER A 26 -1.30 14.32 -18.11
N LEU A 27 -0.52 14.60 -17.06
CA LEU A 27 0.73 15.34 -17.15
C LEU A 27 1.76 14.67 -18.08
N ASP A 28 1.71 13.35 -18.21
CA ASP A 28 2.64 12.59 -19.05
C ASP A 28 2.13 12.39 -20.50
N THR A 29 0.82 12.60 -20.77
CA THR A 29 0.19 12.24 -22.05
C THR A 29 -0.46 13.38 -22.80
N THR A 30 -0.62 14.57 -22.21
CA THR A 30 -1.22 15.72 -22.87
C THR A 30 -0.35 16.96 -22.79
N ASP A 31 -0.34 17.76 -23.85
CA ASP A 31 0.26 19.10 -23.89
C ASP A 31 -0.74 20.20 -23.50
N GLN A 32 -1.99 19.84 -23.19
CA GLN A 32 -3.01 20.79 -22.76
C GLN A 32 -2.65 21.42 -21.42
N PRO A 33 -2.95 22.70 -21.19
CA PRO A 33 -2.85 23.30 -19.87
C PRO A 33 -3.76 22.57 -18.86
N ILE A 34 -3.21 22.13 -17.73
CA ILE A 34 -3.96 21.40 -16.70
C ILE A 34 -4.33 22.32 -15.56
N PHE A 35 -5.61 22.39 -15.29
CA PHE A 35 -6.20 23.10 -14.16
C PHE A 35 -6.76 22.13 -13.13
N CYS A 36 -6.78 22.51 -11.87
CA CYS A 36 -7.40 21.72 -10.80
C CYS A 36 -8.32 22.64 -9.97
N LEU A 37 -9.59 22.24 -9.82
CA LEU A 37 -10.57 22.96 -9.02
C LEU A 37 -10.37 22.68 -7.53
N GLY A 38 -9.76 23.63 -6.84
CA GLY A 38 -9.30 23.45 -5.45
C GLY A 38 -8.10 22.49 -5.36
N GLU A 39 -7.73 22.15 -4.15
CA GLU A 39 -6.65 21.16 -3.91
C GLU A 39 -7.08 19.76 -4.38
N LEU A 40 -6.26 19.10 -5.20
CA LEU A 40 -6.54 17.73 -5.67
C LEU A 40 -6.74 16.78 -4.48
N ILE A 41 -5.85 16.89 -3.49
CA ILE A 41 -5.87 16.17 -2.23
C ILE A 41 -5.45 17.11 -1.09
N HIS A 42 -5.85 16.84 0.14
CA HIS A 42 -5.43 17.64 1.31
C HIS A 42 -3.99 17.33 1.73
N ASN A 43 -3.03 17.70 0.88
CA ASN A 43 -1.60 17.63 1.15
C ASN A 43 -0.87 18.74 0.40
N ARG A 44 -0.42 19.77 1.12
CA ARG A 44 0.22 20.95 0.55
C ARG A 44 1.49 20.60 -0.23
N ILE A 45 2.35 19.76 0.35
CA ILE A 45 3.63 19.36 -0.27
C ILE A 45 3.38 18.71 -1.64
N PHE A 46 2.39 17.81 -1.71
CA PHE A 46 2.01 17.16 -2.95
C PHE A 46 1.43 18.15 -3.97
N ASN A 47 0.50 19.03 -3.54
CA ASN A 47 -0.10 20.03 -4.43
C ASN A 47 0.96 21.01 -4.96
N ASP A 48 1.94 21.42 -4.13
CA ASP A 48 3.06 22.28 -4.55
C ASP A 48 3.97 21.57 -5.58
N SER A 49 4.16 20.25 -5.47
CA SER A 49 4.86 19.46 -6.47
C SER A 49 4.11 19.43 -7.83
N LEU A 50 2.79 19.40 -7.81
CA LEU A 50 1.97 19.49 -9.02
C LEU A 50 2.04 20.88 -9.65
N LYS A 51 2.06 21.97 -8.83
CA LYS A 51 2.28 23.34 -9.33
C LYS A 51 3.62 23.46 -10.04
N ALA A 52 4.67 22.90 -9.46
CA ALA A 52 6.02 22.90 -10.04
C ALA A 52 6.06 22.14 -11.39
N ARG A 53 5.13 21.21 -11.63
CA ARG A 53 4.95 20.46 -12.89
C ARG A 53 3.97 21.13 -13.86
N GLY A 54 3.49 22.35 -13.57
CA GLY A 54 2.66 23.14 -14.46
C GLY A 54 1.14 23.04 -14.23
N VAL A 55 0.68 22.38 -13.15
CA VAL A 55 -0.75 22.37 -12.79
C VAL A 55 -1.16 23.68 -12.15
N THR A 56 -2.20 24.31 -12.67
CA THR A 56 -2.77 25.55 -12.13
C THR A 56 -3.97 25.22 -11.23
N PHE A 57 -3.88 25.61 -9.96
CA PHE A 57 -4.98 25.45 -9.00
C PHE A 57 -5.86 26.69 -9.01
N ILE A 58 -7.17 26.49 -9.15
CA ILE A 58 -8.16 27.58 -9.21
C ILE A 58 -9.26 27.38 -8.17
N THR A 59 -9.92 28.46 -7.81
CA THR A 59 -11.18 28.47 -7.06
C THR A 59 -12.36 28.45 -8.02
N SER A 60 -13.58 28.38 -7.48
CA SER A 60 -14.82 28.49 -8.27
C SER A 60 -14.91 29.78 -9.10
N GLU A 61 -14.35 30.85 -8.61
CA GLU A 61 -14.32 32.15 -9.32
C GLU A 61 -13.39 32.13 -10.54
N GLY A 62 -12.29 31.39 -10.46
CA GLY A 62 -11.30 31.25 -11.53
C GLY A 62 -11.75 30.39 -12.73
N ILE A 63 -12.92 29.76 -12.65
CA ILE A 63 -13.47 28.98 -13.78
C ILE A 63 -13.69 29.85 -15.01
N ALA A 64 -13.98 31.16 -14.81
CA ALA A 64 -14.15 32.10 -15.89
C ALA A 64 -12.89 32.27 -16.76
N ASP A 65 -11.73 32.08 -16.16
CA ASP A 65 -10.43 32.33 -16.75
C ASP A 65 -9.77 31.10 -17.39
N ILE A 66 -10.44 29.92 -17.36
CA ILE A 66 -9.94 28.70 -17.99
C ILE A 66 -9.90 28.90 -19.50
N PRO A 67 -8.72 28.76 -20.15
CA PRO A 67 -8.60 28.91 -21.60
C PRO A 67 -9.28 27.74 -22.32
N GLU A 68 -9.72 28.00 -23.57
CA GLU A 68 -10.25 26.95 -24.43
C GLU A 68 -9.19 25.86 -24.69
N GLY A 69 -9.61 24.61 -24.63
CA GLY A 69 -8.73 23.45 -24.80
C GLY A 69 -7.91 23.08 -23.55
N ALA A 70 -8.13 23.73 -22.41
CA ALA A 70 -7.54 23.28 -21.15
C ALA A 70 -8.32 22.12 -20.54
N LEU A 71 -7.62 21.26 -19.80
CA LEU A 71 -8.18 20.12 -19.09
C LEU A 71 -8.35 20.46 -17.60
N LEU A 72 -9.57 20.38 -17.09
CA LEU A 72 -9.87 20.65 -15.67
C LEU A 72 -9.96 19.34 -14.88
N PHE A 73 -9.28 19.27 -13.75
CA PHE A 73 -9.44 18.18 -12.78
C PHE A 73 -10.39 18.59 -11.65
N LEU A 74 -11.36 17.73 -11.37
CA LEU A 74 -12.18 17.82 -10.15
C LEU A 74 -11.53 16.98 -9.05
N ARG A 75 -11.44 17.56 -7.86
CA ARG A 75 -10.73 16.97 -6.69
C ARG A 75 -11.34 15.66 -6.19
N ALA A 76 -10.55 14.89 -5.44
CA ALA A 76 -10.96 13.61 -4.86
C ALA A 76 -12.17 13.72 -3.88
N HIS A 77 -12.40 14.88 -3.29
CA HIS A 77 -13.51 15.16 -2.36
C HIS A 77 -14.85 15.41 -3.05
N GLY A 78 -14.86 15.48 -4.37
CA GLY A 78 -16.02 15.87 -5.16
C GLY A 78 -16.19 17.38 -5.26
N THR A 79 -17.26 17.78 -5.95
CA THR A 79 -17.67 19.17 -6.12
C THR A 79 -19.21 19.28 -6.02
N THR A 80 -19.72 20.50 -6.01
CA THR A 80 -21.16 20.75 -5.95
C THR A 80 -21.85 20.46 -7.27
N LYS A 81 -23.15 20.14 -7.24
CA LYS A 81 -23.98 19.96 -8.41
C LYS A 81 -24.01 21.22 -9.29
N GLN A 82 -24.15 22.37 -8.65
CA GLN A 82 -24.14 23.68 -9.33
C GLN A 82 -22.84 23.92 -10.12
N MET A 83 -21.71 23.45 -9.58
CA MET A 83 -20.44 23.52 -10.27
C MET A 83 -20.42 22.65 -11.54
N LEU A 84 -20.92 21.41 -11.45
CA LEU A 84 -21.01 20.52 -12.62
C LEU A 84 -21.93 21.11 -13.71
N ASP A 85 -23.07 21.70 -13.29
CA ASP A 85 -23.98 22.39 -14.21
C ASP A 85 -23.26 23.56 -14.91
N THR A 86 -22.51 24.37 -14.14
CA THR A 86 -21.71 25.49 -14.68
C THR A 86 -20.65 25.02 -15.69
N LEU A 87 -19.96 23.90 -15.41
CA LEU A 87 -18.96 23.34 -16.34
C LEU A 87 -19.61 22.83 -17.62
N ALA A 88 -20.79 22.20 -17.50
CA ALA A 88 -21.55 21.73 -18.65
C ALA A 88 -22.04 22.89 -19.53
N ASP A 89 -22.61 23.95 -18.92
CA ASP A 89 -23.10 25.15 -19.64
C ASP A 89 -21.98 25.88 -20.40
N ARG A 90 -20.73 25.77 -19.91
CA ARG A 90 -19.55 26.40 -20.54
C ARG A 90 -18.78 25.47 -21.46
N ASN A 91 -19.19 24.22 -21.61
CA ASN A 91 -18.49 23.18 -22.39
C ASN A 91 -17.02 23.00 -21.96
N ILE A 92 -16.73 23.10 -20.64
CA ILE A 92 -15.39 22.88 -20.12
C ILE A 92 -15.17 21.36 -19.99
N GLU A 93 -14.10 20.87 -20.65
CA GLU A 93 -13.68 19.49 -20.53
C GLU A 93 -13.08 19.24 -19.15
N TYR A 94 -13.53 18.19 -18.45
CA TYR A 94 -13.00 17.87 -17.15
C TYR A 94 -12.81 16.37 -16.90
N ILE A 95 -11.87 16.04 -16.04
CA ILE A 95 -11.68 14.70 -15.50
C ILE A 95 -12.20 14.70 -14.07
N ASP A 96 -13.19 13.84 -13.81
CA ASP A 96 -13.74 13.66 -12.48
C ASP A 96 -12.90 12.67 -11.65
N ALA A 97 -12.06 13.20 -10.76
CA ALA A 97 -11.27 12.41 -9.82
C ALA A 97 -11.99 12.15 -8.48
N THR A 98 -13.30 12.47 -8.37
CA THR A 98 -14.10 12.22 -7.17
C THR A 98 -13.99 10.77 -6.73
N CYS A 99 -13.73 10.55 -5.45
CA CYS A 99 -13.65 9.22 -4.87
C CYS A 99 -14.98 8.47 -5.05
N PRO A 100 -14.98 7.20 -5.50
CA PRO A 100 -16.21 6.41 -5.66
C PRO A 100 -17.07 6.31 -4.40
N TYR A 101 -16.47 6.35 -3.21
CA TYR A 101 -17.21 6.38 -1.95
C TYR A 101 -18.01 7.70 -1.78
N VAL A 102 -17.41 8.84 -2.14
CA VAL A 102 -18.08 10.14 -2.13
C VAL A 102 -19.17 10.18 -3.19
N SER A 103 -18.87 9.75 -4.43
CA SER A 103 -19.87 9.68 -5.51
C SER A 103 -21.06 8.77 -5.16
N LYS A 104 -20.85 7.73 -4.34
CA LYS A 104 -21.92 6.89 -3.82
C LYS A 104 -22.87 7.69 -2.93
N ILE A 105 -22.35 8.56 -2.06
CA ILE A 105 -23.17 9.40 -1.19
C ILE A 105 -23.98 10.40 -2.03
N HIS A 106 -23.32 11.06 -3.00
CA HIS A 106 -24.01 11.96 -3.93
C HIS A 106 -25.21 11.27 -4.60
N ARG A 107 -25.03 10.03 -5.08
CA ARG A 107 -26.12 9.25 -5.71
C ARG A 107 -27.23 8.88 -4.72
N ILE A 108 -26.90 8.54 -3.48
CA ILE A 108 -27.90 8.26 -2.44
C ILE A 108 -28.75 9.49 -2.20
N VAL A 109 -28.11 10.64 -1.98
CA VAL A 109 -28.79 11.90 -1.68
C VAL A 109 -29.62 12.40 -2.89
N ALA A 110 -29.05 12.32 -4.09
CA ALA A 110 -29.73 12.75 -5.33
C ALA A 110 -30.95 11.90 -5.70
N ALA A 111 -30.99 10.64 -5.26
CA ALA A 111 -32.11 9.73 -5.52
C ALA A 111 -33.34 9.98 -4.61
N GLU A 112 -33.17 10.80 -3.56
CA GLU A 112 -34.24 11.07 -2.64
C GLU A 112 -35.27 12.06 -3.20
N PRO A 113 -36.58 11.84 -2.96
CA PRO A 113 -37.62 12.80 -3.26
C PRO A 113 -37.39 14.16 -2.57
N LYS A 114 -37.98 15.21 -3.12
CA LYS A 114 -37.87 16.59 -2.60
C LYS A 114 -38.37 16.75 -1.18
N GLU A 115 -39.34 15.91 -0.81
CA GLU A 115 -40.01 15.89 0.50
C GLU A 115 -39.10 15.22 1.56
N THR A 116 -38.18 14.36 1.15
CA THR A 116 -37.24 13.69 2.07
C THR A 116 -36.21 14.67 2.59
N LYS A 117 -36.10 14.78 3.90
CA LYS A 117 -35.07 15.59 4.55
C LYS A 117 -33.73 14.87 4.53
N VAL A 118 -32.66 15.61 4.35
CA VAL A 118 -31.32 15.07 4.30
C VAL A 118 -30.50 15.55 5.51
N ILE A 119 -30.06 14.62 6.36
CA ILE A 119 -29.20 14.90 7.50
C ILE A 119 -27.82 14.34 7.18
N VAL A 120 -26.79 15.17 7.32
CA VAL A 120 -25.40 14.77 7.15
C VAL A 120 -24.62 15.03 8.43
N ILE A 121 -23.91 14.02 8.94
CA ILE A 121 -22.96 14.19 10.03
C ILE A 121 -21.57 14.41 9.41
N GLY A 122 -20.96 15.55 9.70
CA GLY A 122 -19.66 15.92 9.14
C GLY A 122 -19.27 17.36 9.41
N ASP A 123 -18.09 17.76 8.99
CA ASP A 123 -17.62 19.15 9.09
C ASP A 123 -18.39 20.02 8.10
N LYS A 124 -19.12 21.00 8.62
CA LYS A 124 -19.97 21.94 7.85
C LYS A 124 -19.21 22.68 6.74
N ASN A 125 -17.93 22.93 6.97
CA ASN A 125 -17.06 23.69 6.06
C ASN A 125 -16.21 22.79 5.15
N HIS A 126 -16.40 21.46 5.23
CA HIS A 126 -15.60 20.55 4.43
C HIS A 126 -16.18 20.39 3.01
N PRO A 127 -15.34 20.47 1.97
CA PRO A 127 -15.78 20.34 0.57
C PRO A 127 -16.59 19.10 0.24
N GLU A 128 -16.32 17.97 0.91
CA GLU A 128 -17.10 16.73 0.73
C GLU A 128 -18.54 16.92 1.22
N VAL A 129 -18.72 17.56 2.39
CA VAL A 129 -20.05 17.79 2.97
C VAL A 129 -20.83 18.82 2.17
N GLU A 130 -20.18 19.90 1.72
CA GLU A 130 -20.76 20.88 0.80
C GLU A 130 -21.21 20.20 -0.50
N GLY A 131 -20.36 19.36 -1.09
CA GLY A 131 -20.67 18.55 -2.26
C GLY A 131 -21.91 17.68 -2.03
N ILE A 132 -21.94 16.89 -0.94
CA ILE A 132 -23.07 16.01 -0.59
C ILE A 132 -24.39 16.82 -0.49
N MET A 133 -24.36 17.92 0.26
CA MET A 133 -25.55 18.75 0.47
C MET A 133 -26.06 19.39 -0.80
N SER A 134 -25.21 19.71 -1.75
CA SER A 134 -25.61 20.28 -3.05
C SER A 134 -26.44 19.34 -3.92
N TRP A 135 -26.40 18.05 -3.66
CA TRP A 135 -27.21 17.03 -4.34
C TRP A 135 -28.56 16.80 -3.68
N ALA A 136 -28.82 17.40 -2.50
CA ALA A 136 -30.12 17.28 -1.85
C ALA A 136 -31.19 18.03 -2.66
N ASN A 137 -32.27 17.31 -3.02
CA ASN A 137 -33.39 17.89 -3.76
C ASN A 137 -34.31 18.73 -2.86
N GLY A 138 -34.23 18.51 -1.53
CA GLY A 138 -35.06 19.17 -0.52
C GLY A 138 -34.27 19.89 0.56
N VAL A 139 -34.87 20.06 1.72
CA VAL A 139 -34.23 20.69 2.87
C VAL A 139 -33.22 19.71 3.51
N GLY A 140 -32.04 20.21 3.83
CA GLY A 140 -31.01 19.43 4.49
C GLY A 140 -30.43 20.13 5.71
N ALA A 141 -29.81 19.33 6.59
CA ALA A 141 -29.12 19.80 7.79
C ALA A 141 -27.77 19.10 7.90
N VAL A 142 -26.76 19.83 8.40
CA VAL A 142 -25.45 19.28 8.70
C VAL A 142 -25.17 19.47 10.18
N TYR A 143 -24.71 18.42 10.85
CA TYR A 143 -24.26 18.46 12.22
C TYR A 143 -22.79 18.02 12.30
N SER A 144 -22.00 18.79 13.02
CA SER A 144 -20.57 18.51 13.19
C SER A 144 -20.33 17.40 14.22
N ASP A 145 -21.16 17.33 15.26
CA ASP A 145 -21.01 16.39 16.38
C ASP A 145 -22.30 16.27 17.21
N LEU A 146 -22.23 15.51 18.32
CA LEU A 146 -23.36 15.31 19.23
C LEU A 146 -23.79 16.61 19.95
N GLU A 147 -22.86 17.50 20.24
CA GLU A 147 -23.16 18.77 20.91
C GLU A 147 -23.99 19.67 19.97
N ASP A 148 -23.60 19.73 18.71
CA ASP A 148 -24.30 20.45 17.66
C ASP A 148 -25.74 19.89 17.44
N ILE A 149 -25.90 18.57 17.48
CA ILE A 149 -27.23 17.92 17.43
C ILE A 149 -28.11 18.33 18.62
N ASN A 150 -27.53 18.40 19.81
CA ASN A 150 -28.25 18.79 21.02
C ASN A 150 -28.57 20.28 21.10
N ALA A 151 -27.72 21.10 20.47
CA ALA A 151 -27.85 22.57 20.51
C ALA A 151 -28.85 23.15 19.50
N SER A 152 -29.08 22.44 18.38
CA SER A 152 -29.90 23.00 17.27
C SER A 152 -30.82 21.98 16.63
N HIS A 153 -32.07 22.39 16.42
CA HIS A 153 -33.00 21.68 15.54
C HIS A 153 -33.15 22.51 14.26
N PRO A 154 -33.04 21.87 13.08
CA PRO A 154 -33.13 22.60 11.82
C PRO A 154 -34.57 23.10 11.62
N ASP A 155 -34.71 24.34 11.16
CA ASP A 155 -35.99 24.87 10.76
C ASP A 155 -36.63 24.01 9.68
N GLY A 156 -37.93 23.66 9.88
CA GLY A 156 -38.69 22.89 8.91
C GLY A 156 -38.48 21.37 8.98
N PHE A 157 -37.79 20.83 10.02
CA PHE A 157 -37.74 19.40 10.30
C PHE A 157 -38.75 19.03 11.37
N ARG A 158 -39.63 18.03 11.07
CA ARG A 158 -40.53 17.44 12.04
C ARG A 158 -40.15 15.99 12.27
N SER A 159 -40.38 15.48 13.48
CA SER A 159 -39.97 14.12 13.86
C SER A 159 -40.60 13.00 13.02
N GLU A 160 -41.83 13.26 12.47
CA GLU A 160 -42.57 12.28 11.69
C GLU A 160 -42.22 12.27 10.20
N GLU A 161 -41.47 13.28 9.71
CA GLU A 161 -41.13 13.39 8.29
C GLU A 161 -40.13 12.32 7.86
N ALA A 162 -40.22 11.93 6.60
CA ALA A 162 -39.24 11.03 6.01
C ALA A 162 -37.86 11.77 5.91
N CYS A 163 -36.85 11.15 6.48
CA CYS A 163 -35.50 11.68 6.39
C CYS A 163 -34.48 10.58 6.15
N ILE A 164 -33.35 10.97 5.60
CA ILE A 164 -32.13 10.12 5.50
C ILE A 164 -31.03 10.72 6.34
N LEU A 165 -30.20 9.83 6.88
CA LEU A 165 -29.00 10.18 7.61
C LEU A 165 -27.80 9.58 6.90
N ALA A 166 -26.85 10.42 6.49
CA ALA A 166 -25.57 10.02 5.94
C ALA A 166 -24.44 10.62 6.78
N VAL A 167 -23.21 10.14 6.58
CA VAL A 167 -22.04 10.62 7.31
C VAL A 167 -20.87 10.83 6.37
N GLN A 168 -20.06 11.85 6.63
CA GLN A 168 -18.83 12.15 5.91
C GLN A 168 -17.90 10.93 5.91
N THR A 169 -17.30 10.60 4.76
CA THR A 169 -16.48 9.37 4.58
C THR A 169 -15.32 9.24 5.54
N THR A 170 -14.80 10.37 6.06
CA THR A 170 -13.65 10.43 6.97
C THR A 170 -14.06 10.68 8.43
N TYR A 171 -15.33 10.55 8.78
CA TYR A 171 -15.80 10.82 10.14
C TYR A 171 -15.31 9.77 11.14
N SER A 172 -15.32 10.11 12.44
CA SER A 172 -14.95 9.18 13.51
C SER A 172 -16.03 8.12 13.72
N GLY A 173 -15.69 6.82 13.64
CA GLY A 173 -16.65 5.74 13.87
C GLY A 173 -17.28 5.77 15.28
N ALA A 174 -16.49 6.10 16.30
CA ALA A 174 -16.98 6.20 17.69
C ALA A 174 -17.95 7.37 17.91
N GLU A 175 -17.68 8.51 17.28
CA GLU A 175 -18.54 9.70 17.34
C GLU A 175 -19.81 9.50 16.51
N TRP A 176 -19.67 8.84 15.34
CA TRP A 176 -20.81 8.49 14.49
C TRP A 176 -21.85 7.68 15.24
N MET A 177 -21.44 6.66 16.00
CA MET A 177 -22.41 5.83 16.75
C MET A 177 -23.26 6.66 17.70
N LYS A 178 -22.68 7.63 18.40
CA LYS A 178 -23.39 8.53 19.31
C LYS A 178 -24.34 9.46 18.56
N CYS A 179 -23.86 10.08 17.47
CA CYS A 179 -24.68 10.96 16.65
C CYS A 179 -25.86 10.22 16.01
N ARG A 180 -25.60 9.00 15.47
CA ARG A 180 -26.61 8.13 14.89
C ARG A 180 -27.71 7.79 15.90
N GLU A 181 -27.33 7.35 17.10
CA GLU A 181 -28.28 7.01 18.17
C GLU A 181 -29.16 8.21 18.49
N LYS A 182 -28.60 9.40 18.65
CA LYS A 182 -29.33 10.62 18.94
C LYS A 182 -30.28 11.04 17.81
N ILE A 183 -29.82 10.95 16.55
CA ILE A 183 -30.65 11.28 15.39
C ILE A 183 -31.83 10.27 15.25
N CYS A 184 -31.58 8.99 15.49
CA CYS A 184 -32.64 7.97 15.48
C CYS A 184 -33.69 8.19 16.60
N GLU A 185 -33.25 8.71 17.76
CA GLU A 185 -34.16 9.12 18.83
C GLU A 185 -35.04 10.30 18.42
N LEU A 186 -34.43 11.32 17.77
CA LEU A 186 -35.15 12.54 17.36
C LEU A 186 -36.07 12.35 16.14
N TYR A 187 -35.65 11.45 15.22
CA TYR A 187 -36.34 11.18 13.95
C TYR A 187 -36.57 9.68 13.78
N PRO A 188 -37.66 9.11 14.34
CA PRO A 188 -37.90 7.65 14.32
C PRO A 188 -38.00 7.03 12.92
N ASN A 189 -38.38 7.84 11.90
CA ASN A 189 -38.52 7.41 10.51
C ASN A 189 -37.25 7.61 9.68
N VAL A 190 -36.07 7.88 10.31
CA VAL A 190 -34.82 8.09 9.60
C VAL A 190 -34.30 6.80 8.97
N ARG A 191 -33.95 6.87 7.69
CA ARG A 191 -33.21 5.81 7.01
C ARG A 191 -31.72 6.13 7.11
N VAL A 192 -30.95 5.25 7.77
CA VAL A 192 -29.53 5.45 8.05
C VAL A 192 -28.70 4.82 6.96
N PHE A 193 -27.75 5.60 6.40
CA PHE A 193 -26.74 5.14 5.47
C PHE A 193 -25.37 5.25 6.12
N GLU A 194 -24.75 4.13 6.41
CA GLU A 194 -23.37 4.08 6.92
C GLU A 194 -22.40 4.33 5.79
N THR A 195 -21.97 5.59 5.67
CA THR A 195 -21.15 6.05 4.54
C THR A 195 -19.70 6.32 4.94
N ILE A 196 -19.27 5.98 6.15
CA ILE A 196 -17.87 5.98 6.54
C ILE A 196 -17.13 5.00 5.64
N CYS A 197 -15.99 5.45 5.10
CA CYS A 197 -15.15 4.58 4.27
C CYS A 197 -14.47 3.51 5.14
N SER A 198 -14.58 2.24 4.76
CA SER A 198 -13.95 1.13 5.48
C SER A 198 -12.44 1.27 5.64
N VAL A 199 -11.77 1.90 4.64
CA VAL A 199 -10.35 2.23 4.74
C VAL A 199 -10.09 3.24 5.86
N THR A 200 -10.98 4.22 6.04
CA THR A 200 -10.89 5.19 7.16
C THR A 200 -11.05 4.49 8.49
N GLU A 201 -12.05 3.63 8.61
CA GLU A 201 -12.32 2.88 9.84
C GLU A 201 -11.14 1.98 10.23
N ASN A 202 -10.62 1.18 9.29
CA ASN A 202 -9.45 0.33 9.52
C ASN A 202 -8.22 1.16 9.92
N ARG A 203 -7.98 2.29 9.26
CA ARG A 203 -6.89 3.21 9.58
C ARG A 203 -7.00 3.75 11.00
N GLN A 204 -8.19 4.20 11.40
CA GLN A 204 -8.46 4.70 12.75
C GLN A 204 -8.21 3.61 13.81
N LYS A 205 -8.73 2.40 13.57
CA LYS A 205 -8.55 1.24 14.46
C LYS A 205 -7.08 0.88 14.60
N LYS A 206 -6.36 0.73 13.48
CA LYS A 206 -4.94 0.35 13.51
C LYS A 206 -4.06 1.45 14.10
N THR A 207 -4.37 2.72 13.87
CA THR A 207 -3.68 3.84 14.53
C THR A 207 -3.85 3.75 16.05
N LYS A 208 -5.06 3.52 16.54
CA LYS A 208 -5.33 3.38 17.97
C LYS A 208 -4.61 2.19 18.60
N GLU A 209 -4.67 1.01 17.95
CA GLU A 209 -4.01 -0.20 18.40
C GLU A 209 -2.49 0.00 18.52
N LEU A 210 -1.87 0.58 17.49
CA LEU A 210 -0.42 0.80 17.45
C LEU A 210 0.02 1.89 18.44
N ALA A 211 -0.72 2.99 18.53
CA ALA A 211 -0.44 4.07 19.47
C ALA A 211 -0.52 3.62 20.93
N ALA A 212 -1.45 2.72 21.27
CA ALA A 212 -1.64 2.23 22.64
C ALA A 212 -0.45 1.39 23.17
N VAL A 213 0.39 0.87 22.28
CA VAL A 213 1.56 0.05 22.64
C VAL A 213 2.90 0.75 22.37
N SER A 214 2.85 2.04 22.06
CA SER A 214 4.02 2.86 21.70
C SER A 214 4.26 3.96 22.74
N ASP A 215 5.53 4.31 22.94
CA ASP A 215 5.93 5.40 23.84
C ASP A 215 5.70 6.79 23.18
N MET A 216 5.75 6.82 21.84
CA MET A 216 5.51 7.99 21.03
C MET A 216 4.72 7.62 19.77
N THR A 217 3.84 8.52 19.32
CA THR A 217 3.13 8.36 18.06
C THR A 217 3.30 9.60 17.19
N VAL A 218 3.75 9.40 15.96
CA VAL A 218 3.88 10.45 14.95
C VAL A 218 2.81 10.26 13.88
N VAL A 219 1.91 11.23 13.77
CA VAL A 219 0.88 11.25 12.73
C VAL A 219 1.33 12.17 11.61
N VAL A 220 1.56 11.60 10.44
CA VAL A 220 2.09 12.31 9.26
C VAL A 220 0.96 12.67 8.30
N GLY A 221 0.88 13.94 7.91
CA GLY A 221 -0.07 14.39 6.87
C GLY A 221 -0.47 15.84 6.99
N GLY A 222 -1.18 16.33 5.99
CA GLY A 222 -1.58 17.73 5.90
C GLY A 222 -2.43 18.20 7.08
N ARG A 223 -2.15 19.40 7.60
CA ARG A 223 -2.91 20.01 8.70
C ARG A 223 -4.37 20.28 8.34
N ASN A 224 -4.64 20.53 7.05
CA ASN A 224 -5.98 20.75 6.51
C ASN A 224 -6.76 19.43 6.25
N SER A 225 -6.14 18.27 6.50
CA SER A 225 -6.78 16.99 6.28
C SER A 225 -7.63 16.58 7.49
N SER A 226 -8.95 16.54 7.32
CA SER A 226 -9.90 16.06 8.34
C SER A 226 -9.54 14.64 8.84
N ASN A 227 -9.12 13.74 7.92
CA ASN A 227 -8.69 12.41 8.30
C ASN A 227 -7.42 12.43 9.15
N THR A 228 -6.41 13.25 8.80
CA THR A 228 -5.15 13.34 9.58
C THR A 228 -5.41 13.89 10.98
N ALA A 229 -6.20 14.96 11.09
CA ALA A 229 -6.57 15.55 12.38
C ALA A 229 -7.30 14.55 13.30
N LYS A 230 -8.19 13.71 12.73
CA LYS A 230 -8.88 12.66 13.48
C LYS A 230 -7.94 11.55 13.94
N LEU A 231 -7.00 11.12 13.09
CA LEU A 231 -5.96 10.15 13.48
C LEU A 231 -5.11 10.67 14.63
N TYR A 232 -4.73 11.95 14.59
CA TYR A 232 -4.00 12.58 15.69
C TYR A 232 -4.80 12.55 16.99
N LYS A 233 -6.08 12.96 16.98
CA LYS A 233 -6.95 12.89 18.15
C LYS A 233 -7.07 11.48 18.73
N ILE A 234 -7.19 10.48 17.85
CA ILE A 234 -7.26 9.07 18.25
C ILE A 234 -5.94 8.62 18.88
N ALA A 235 -4.81 8.95 18.27
CA ALA A 235 -3.49 8.61 18.81
C ALA A 235 -3.28 9.29 20.18
N ALA A 236 -3.55 10.58 20.28
CA ALA A 236 -3.41 11.35 21.50
C ALA A 236 -4.31 10.87 22.66
N SER A 237 -5.43 10.23 22.34
CA SER A 237 -6.33 9.66 23.36
C SER A 237 -5.75 8.44 24.08
N VAL A 238 -4.72 7.79 23.53
CA VAL A 238 -4.12 6.55 24.06
C VAL A 238 -2.60 6.63 24.22
N CYS A 239 -1.93 7.60 23.58
CA CYS A 239 -0.50 7.85 23.69
C CYS A 239 -0.29 9.35 23.97
N ALA A 240 0.16 9.70 25.17
CA ALA A 240 0.34 11.09 25.58
C ALA A 240 1.38 11.84 24.73
N ASN A 241 2.42 11.12 24.25
CA ASN A 241 3.46 11.67 23.39
C ASN A 241 3.09 11.56 21.90
N SER A 242 1.91 12.03 21.53
CA SER A 242 1.47 12.06 20.12
C SER A 242 1.74 13.43 19.51
N ILE A 243 2.32 13.42 18.30
CA ILE A 243 2.55 14.65 17.51
C ILE A 243 1.95 14.52 16.13
N MET A 244 1.66 15.66 15.49
CA MET A 244 1.23 15.70 14.09
C MET A 244 2.18 16.61 13.30
N ILE A 245 2.71 16.08 12.19
CA ILE A 245 3.68 16.75 11.32
C ILE A 245 3.28 16.62 9.85
N GLU A 246 3.69 17.58 9.02
CA GLU A 246 3.53 17.50 7.57
C GLU A 246 4.78 16.98 6.86
N SER A 247 5.97 17.18 7.44
CA SER A 247 7.25 16.80 6.85
C SER A 247 8.26 16.32 7.89
N ALA A 248 9.30 15.63 7.43
CA ALA A 248 10.40 15.17 8.27
C ALA A 248 11.16 16.31 8.95
N ALA A 249 11.21 17.51 8.34
CA ALA A 249 11.91 18.67 8.92
C ALA A 249 11.32 19.13 10.26
N GLU A 250 10.01 18.91 10.48
CA GLU A 250 9.37 19.29 11.74
C GLU A 250 9.83 18.43 12.94
N LEU A 251 10.44 17.26 12.68
CA LEU A 251 10.96 16.39 13.74
C LEU A 251 12.11 17.01 14.54
N ASP A 252 12.83 18.00 13.99
CA ASP A 252 13.91 18.66 14.70
C ASP A 252 13.40 19.32 16.00
N GLY A 253 12.14 19.82 16.01
CA GLY A 253 11.48 20.34 17.20
C GLY A 253 11.07 19.30 18.24
N TYR A 254 11.15 18.01 17.90
CA TYR A 254 10.74 16.88 18.75
C TYR A 254 11.87 15.87 18.98
N ALA A 255 13.11 16.25 18.68
CA ALA A 255 14.27 15.36 18.74
C ALA A 255 14.42 14.66 20.10
N ASP A 256 14.23 15.39 21.20
CA ASP A 256 14.32 14.82 22.57
C ASP A 256 13.22 13.78 22.85
N MET A 257 12.02 13.98 22.32
CA MET A 257 10.94 12.98 22.42
C MET A 257 11.27 11.73 21.64
N VAL A 258 11.85 11.88 20.44
CA VAL A 258 12.28 10.74 19.60
C VAL A 258 13.38 9.94 20.31
N ARG A 259 14.37 10.62 20.91
CA ARG A 259 15.48 9.97 21.63
C ARG A 259 15.03 9.23 22.88
N SER A 260 14.06 9.79 23.61
CA SER A 260 13.55 9.17 24.85
C SER A 260 12.62 8.00 24.63
N ALA A 261 12.10 7.78 23.43
CA ALA A 261 11.17 6.71 23.13
C ALA A 261 11.88 5.40 22.75
N ASN A 262 11.42 4.26 23.27
CA ASN A 262 11.87 2.94 22.82
C ASN A 262 11.05 2.39 21.65
N LYS A 263 9.74 2.70 21.66
CA LYS A 263 8.80 2.28 20.61
C LYS A 263 8.10 3.49 20.04
N ILE A 264 8.22 3.71 18.73
CA ILE A 264 7.60 4.81 18.03
C ILE A 264 6.66 4.28 16.96
N ALA A 265 5.41 4.74 17.02
CA ALA A 265 4.42 4.48 15.99
C ALA A 265 4.42 5.60 14.94
N ILE A 266 4.36 5.25 13.68
CA ILE A 266 4.06 6.18 12.58
C ILE A 266 2.69 5.83 12.01
N ALA A 267 1.75 6.76 12.07
CA ALA A 267 0.50 6.68 11.33
C ALA A 267 0.45 7.82 10.30
N ALA A 268 -0.17 7.59 9.15
CA ALA A 268 -0.25 8.63 8.13
C ALA A 268 -1.65 8.78 7.56
N GLY A 269 -1.98 10.03 7.20
CA GLY A 269 -3.23 10.39 6.57
C GLY A 269 -3.43 9.73 5.21
N ALA A 270 -4.70 9.67 4.76
CA ALA A 270 -5.09 9.08 3.47
C ALA A 270 -4.54 9.86 2.24
N SER A 271 -4.10 11.09 2.44
CA SER A 271 -3.51 11.96 1.43
C SER A 271 -2.00 12.17 1.61
N THR A 272 -1.32 11.29 2.35
CA THR A 272 0.13 11.40 2.61
C THR A 272 0.89 10.51 1.63
N PRO A 273 1.81 11.07 0.80
CA PRO A 273 2.70 10.30 -0.06
C PRO A 273 3.60 9.34 0.74
N SER A 274 3.87 8.16 0.18
CA SER A 274 4.77 7.18 0.80
C SER A 274 6.19 7.70 1.01
N GLY A 275 6.70 8.54 0.09
CA GLY A 275 8.01 9.18 0.22
C GLY A 275 8.14 9.99 1.51
N ILE A 276 7.13 10.80 1.85
CA ILE A 276 7.15 11.59 3.10
C ILE A 276 7.17 10.69 4.34
N ILE A 277 6.45 9.56 4.30
CA ILE A 277 6.43 8.60 5.41
C ILE A 277 7.82 7.98 5.61
N GLN A 278 8.49 7.64 4.52
CA GLN A 278 9.85 7.08 4.56
C GLN A 278 10.87 8.12 5.05
N GLU A 279 10.79 9.36 4.55
CA GLU A 279 11.64 10.45 5.04
C GLU A 279 11.50 10.67 6.55
N VAL A 280 10.25 10.67 7.06
CA VAL A 280 9.98 10.76 8.50
C VAL A 280 10.60 9.58 9.25
N LYS A 281 10.41 8.36 8.75
CA LYS A 281 10.99 7.15 9.37
C LYS A 281 12.51 7.21 9.42
N HIS A 282 13.17 7.60 8.32
CA HIS A 282 14.63 7.72 8.25
C HIS A 282 15.14 8.81 9.20
N LYS A 283 14.55 10.01 9.16
CA LYS A 283 14.94 11.11 10.03
C LYS A 283 14.82 10.75 11.52
N MET A 284 13.77 10.03 11.90
CA MET A 284 13.60 9.55 13.28
C MET A 284 14.69 8.54 13.67
N ALA A 285 15.05 7.64 12.75
CA ALA A 285 16.14 6.70 12.98
C ALA A 285 17.49 7.42 13.14
N ASP A 286 17.73 8.47 12.36
CA ASP A 286 18.93 9.29 12.45
C ASP A 286 18.98 10.05 13.79
N ILE A 287 17.91 10.73 14.18
CA ILE A 287 17.81 11.42 15.47
C ILE A 287 18.07 10.46 16.64
N ALA A 288 17.52 9.24 16.57
CA ALA A 288 17.72 8.23 17.61
C ALA A 288 19.17 7.69 17.66
N ARG A 289 19.91 7.78 16.56
CA ARG A 289 21.32 7.36 16.48
C ARG A 289 22.30 8.44 16.95
N GLU A 290 21.97 9.74 16.85
CA GLU A 290 22.86 10.85 17.15
C GLU A 290 23.36 10.89 18.61
N GLU A 291 22.68 10.21 19.55
CA GLU A 291 23.12 10.12 20.95
C GLU A 291 23.91 8.85 21.29
N LEU A 292 24.15 7.95 20.36
CA LEU A 292 25.03 6.83 20.65
C LEU A 292 26.43 7.39 20.99
N SER A 293 26.89 7.13 22.22
CA SER A 293 28.25 7.49 22.63
C SER A 293 29.25 6.88 21.64
N PHE A 294 30.43 7.50 21.49
CA PHE A 294 31.48 6.95 20.64
C PHE A 294 31.78 5.47 20.97
N ALA A 295 31.63 5.07 22.25
CA ALA A 295 31.76 3.69 22.69
C ALA A 295 30.66 2.77 22.13
N GLU A 296 29.41 3.22 22.10
CA GLU A 296 28.29 2.46 21.54
C GLU A 296 28.32 2.41 19.99
N MET A 297 28.78 3.49 19.33
CA MET A 297 29.07 3.47 17.89
C MET A 297 30.21 2.50 17.56
N LEU A 298 31.21 2.42 18.44
CA LEU A 298 32.30 1.46 18.30
C LEU A 298 31.80 0.02 18.50
N GLU A 299 30.96 -0.25 19.48
CA GLU A 299 30.35 -1.57 19.69
C GLU A 299 29.42 -2.00 18.55
N GLN A 300 28.64 -1.07 17.97
CA GLN A 300 27.82 -1.36 16.77
C GLN A 300 28.68 -1.60 15.52
N SER A 301 29.82 -0.91 15.41
CA SER A 301 30.76 -1.16 14.30
C SER A 301 31.47 -2.50 14.41
N PHE A 302 31.44 -3.14 15.59
CA PHE A 302 31.95 -4.50 15.84
C PHE A 302 30.93 -5.61 15.62
N LYS A 303 29.73 -5.33 15.07
CA LYS A 303 28.86 -6.41 14.58
C LYS A 303 29.61 -7.19 13.50
N THR A 304 30.28 -8.26 13.93
CA THR A 304 30.92 -9.21 13.02
C THR A 304 29.81 -10.10 12.44
N LEU A 305 29.56 -9.91 11.16
CA LEU A 305 28.74 -10.85 10.41
C LEU A 305 29.51 -12.17 10.24
N ASN A 306 28.79 -13.28 10.33
CA ASN A 306 29.37 -14.60 10.15
C ASN A 306 29.00 -15.20 8.79
N THR A 307 29.88 -16.04 8.24
CA THR A 307 29.54 -16.81 7.03
C THR A 307 28.34 -17.72 7.30
N GLY A 308 27.34 -17.67 6.44
CA GLY A 308 26.07 -18.41 6.59
C GLY A 308 24.98 -17.65 7.34
N GLU A 309 25.28 -16.49 7.89
CA GLU A 309 24.29 -15.66 8.60
C GLU A 309 23.32 -15.02 7.61
N ARG A 310 22.04 -15.02 7.97
CA ARG A 310 20.96 -14.37 7.22
C ARG A 310 20.80 -12.93 7.72
N VAL A 311 20.90 -11.99 6.80
CA VAL A 311 20.85 -10.56 7.09
C VAL A 311 20.00 -9.82 6.09
N THR A 312 19.41 -8.72 6.52
CA THR A 312 18.73 -7.78 5.64
C THR A 312 19.64 -6.57 5.43
N GLY A 313 19.83 -6.18 4.18
CA GLY A 313 20.61 -5.00 3.82
C GLY A 313 19.83 -4.11 2.86
N ILE A 314 20.38 -2.92 2.61
CA ILE A 314 19.78 -1.92 1.71
C ILE A 314 20.61 -1.86 0.43
N VAL A 315 19.96 -1.93 -0.73
CA VAL A 315 20.61 -1.80 -2.03
C VAL A 315 21.19 -0.40 -2.17
N SER A 316 22.53 -0.32 -2.29
CA SER A 316 23.26 0.94 -2.44
C SER A 316 23.64 1.27 -3.88
N ALA A 317 23.82 0.25 -4.74
CA ALA A 317 24.04 0.41 -6.17
C ALA A 317 23.63 -0.85 -6.94
N VAL A 318 23.16 -0.68 -8.18
CA VAL A 318 22.85 -1.77 -9.11
C VAL A 318 23.73 -1.64 -10.34
N ASN A 319 24.47 -2.70 -10.68
CA ASN A 319 25.30 -2.80 -11.87
C ASN A 319 24.86 -4.04 -12.68
N PRO A 320 25.18 -4.14 -13.97
CA PRO A 320 24.77 -5.30 -14.78
C PRO A 320 25.30 -6.66 -14.30
N ALA A 321 26.41 -6.69 -13.55
CA ALA A 321 27.07 -7.90 -13.07
C ALA A 321 26.83 -8.18 -11.58
N GLU A 322 26.46 -7.17 -10.78
CA GLU A 322 26.35 -7.26 -9.32
C GLU A 322 25.45 -6.18 -8.72
N VAL A 323 24.89 -6.45 -7.57
CA VAL A 323 24.19 -5.46 -6.73
C VAL A 323 25.01 -5.23 -5.47
N LYS A 324 25.26 -3.96 -5.12
CA LYS A 324 25.92 -3.57 -3.86
C LYS A 324 24.86 -3.34 -2.79
N VAL A 325 25.10 -3.92 -1.63
CA VAL A 325 24.17 -3.91 -0.50
C VAL A 325 24.89 -3.36 0.73
N ASP A 326 24.31 -2.34 1.33
CA ASP A 326 24.76 -1.84 2.62
C ASP A 326 24.18 -2.73 3.73
N LEU A 327 25.04 -3.34 4.51
CA LEU A 327 24.69 -4.24 5.63
C LEU A 327 24.75 -3.54 7.00
N GLY A 328 25.00 -2.23 7.01
CA GLY A 328 25.21 -1.47 8.25
C GLY A 328 26.48 -1.90 9.02
N THR A 329 27.49 -2.45 8.32
CA THR A 329 28.76 -2.92 8.89
C THR A 329 29.93 -2.33 8.11
N LYS A 330 31.16 -2.61 8.56
CA LYS A 330 32.39 -2.17 7.85
C LYS A 330 32.56 -2.81 6.46
N HIS A 331 31.82 -3.86 6.14
CA HIS A 331 31.90 -4.56 4.86
C HIS A 331 30.75 -4.18 3.96
N THR A 332 31.07 -3.88 2.71
CA THR A 332 30.06 -3.71 1.65
C THR A 332 29.65 -5.08 1.13
N GLY A 333 28.36 -5.36 1.13
CA GLY A 333 27.81 -6.58 0.55
C GLY A 333 27.87 -6.55 -0.97
N ILE A 334 28.43 -7.58 -1.59
CA ILE A 334 28.42 -7.80 -3.04
C ILE A 334 27.54 -8.99 -3.34
N LEU A 335 26.47 -8.75 -4.07
CA LEU A 335 25.51 -9.78 -4.50
C LEU A 335 25.70 -9.98 -6.02
N PRO A 336 26.49 -11.00 -6.45
CA PRO A 336 26.75 -11.25 -7.86
C PRO A 336 25.50 -11.73 -8.61
N TYR A 337 25.44 -11.50 -9.92
CA TYR A 337 24.36 -11.94 -10.79
C TYR A 337 23.99 -13.41 -10.61
N ASP A 338 24.97 -14.30 -10.55
CA ASP A 338 24.78 -15.75 -10.41
C ASP A 338 24.17 -16.16 -9.05
N GLU A 339 24.27 -15.29 -8.05
CA GLU A 339 23.69 -15.48 -6.71
C GLU A 339 22.33 -14.78 -6.54
N ILE A 340 21.83 -14.14 -7.61
CA ILE A 340 20.49 -13.53 -7.66
C ILE A 340 19.52 -14.44 -8.41
N THR A 341 19.85 -14.78 -9.65
CA THR A 341 18.98 -15.55 -10.55
C THR A 341 19.70 -16.66 -11.27
N ALA A 342 18.95 -17.70 -11.64
CA ALA A 342 19.44 -18.78 -12.51
C ALA A 342 19.10 -18.54 -13.99
N GLU A 343 18.38 -17.49 -14.31
CA GLU A 343 17.95 -17.14 -15.66
C GLU A 343 18.97 -16.21 -16.31
N SER A 344 19.36 -16.48 -17.55
CA SER A 344 20.28 -15.64 -18.32
C SER A 344 19.53 -14.49 -18.98
N GLY A 345 20.11 -13.29 -18.94
CA GLY A 345 19.59 -12.12 -19.68
C GLY A 345 18.55 -11.29 -18.92
N VAL A 346 18.39 -11.48 -17.63
CA VAL A 346 17.56 -10.62 -16.77
C VAL A 346 18.31 -9.33 -16.46
N ASP A 347 17.69 -8.18 -16.64
CA ASP A 347 18.27 -6.89 -16.20
C ASP A 347 18.09 -6.75 -14.68
N LEU A 348 19.19 -6.56 -13.95
CA LEU A 348 19.17 -6.38 -12.50
C LEU A 348 18.46 -5.09 -12.08
N ASN A 349 18.35 -4.09 -12.95
CA ASN A 349 17.59 -2.87 -12.69
C ASN A 349 16.06 -3.07 -12.68
N ASP A 350 15.58 -4.16 -13.30
CA ASP A 350 14.16 -4.54 -13.22
C ASP A 350 13.83 -5.24 -11.90
N LEU A 351 14.83 -5.86 -11.26
CA LEU A 351 14.68 -6.61 -10.02
C LEU A 351 14.96 -5.80 -8.76
N PHE A 352 15.85 -4.80 -8.84
CA PHE A 352 16.32 -4.02 -7.69
C PHE A 352 16.42 -2.55 -8.01
N LYS A 353 16.05 -1.73 -7.04
CA LYS A 353 16.25 -0.27 -7.05
C LYS A 353 17.12 0.14 -5.86
N VAL A 354 17.89 1.19 -6.03
CA VAL A 354 18.63 1.78 -4.91
C VAL A 354 17.66 2.20 -3.81
N GLY A 355 17.91 1.74 -2.59
CA GLY A 355 17.03 1.93 -1.43
C GLY A 355 16.13 0.74 -1.10
N ASP A 356 16.05 -0.29 -1.95
CA ASP A 356 15.28 -1.50 -1.66
C ASP A 356 15.93 -2.31 -0.52
N GLU A 357 15.08 -2.86 0.35
CA GLU A 357 15.53 -3.85 1.35
C GLU A 357 15.66 -5.22 0.69
N VAL A 358 16.81 -5.86 0.88
CA VAL A 358 17.08 -7.20 0.36
C VAL A 358 17.57 -8.12 1.48
N GLU A 359 16.94 -9.29 1.58
CA GLU A 359 17.35 -10.34 2.50
C GLU A 359 18.32 -11.27 1.81
N VAL A 360 19.49 -11.50 2.43
CA VAL A 360 20.63 -12.23 1.86
C VAL A 360 21.33 -13.09 2.90
N ILE A 361 22.08 -14.09 2.43
CA ILE A 361 22.99 -14.89 3.27
C ILE A 361 24.42 -14.43 3.03
N CYS A 362 25.14 -14.15 4.11
CA CYS A 362 26.56 -13.82 4.08
C CYS A 362 27.38 -15.03 3.64
N GLY A 363 28.21 -14.84 2.63
CA GLY A 363 29.17 -15.82 2.14
C GLY A 363 30.58 -15.55 2.63
N LYS A 364 31.55 -15.57 1.72
CA LYS A 364 32.96 -15.38 2.04
C LYS A 364 33.30 -13.89 2.24
N PHE A 365 33.99 -13.58 3.31
CA PHE A 365 34.52 -12.25 3.61
C PHE A 365 35.87 -12.02 2.95
N SER A 366 36.10 -10.80 2.45
CA SER A 366 37.40 -10.30 1.97
C SER A 366 37.77 -9.08 2.81
N ASP A 367 38.66 -9.28 3.78
CA ASP A 367 39.11 -8.19 4.65
C ASP A 367 40.04 -7.22 3.89
N SER A 368 40.72 -7.68 2.80
CA SER A 368 41.57 -6.83 1.97
C SER A 368 40.77 -5.77 1.20
N ASP A 369 39.55 -6.12 0.78
CA ASP A 369 38.72 -5.26 -0.08
C ASP A 369 37.54 -4.66 0.69
N GLY A 370 37.39 -5.03 1.97
CA GLY A 370 36.27 -4.60 2.82
C GLY A 370 34.90 -5.06 2.28
N THR A 371 34.85 -6.26 1.66
CA THR A 371 33.63 -6.77 1.03
C THR A 371 33.20 -8.13 1.59
N VAL A 372 31.92 -8.44 1.45
CA VAL A 372 31.35 -9.76 1.73
C VAL A 372 30.49 -10.21 0.56
N LEU A 373 30.73 -11.43 0.09
CA LEU A 373 29.90 -12.04 -0.93
C LEU A 373 28.55 -12.41 -0.33
N LEU A 374 27.48 -12.10 -1.04
CA LEU A 374 26.10 -12.34 -0.63
C LEU A 374 25.43 -13.34 -1.57
N SER A 375 24.43 -14.05 -1.05
CA SER A 375 23.60 -14.95 -1.84
C SER A 375 22.12 -14.75 -1.49
N LYS A 376 21.34 -14.34 -2.47
CA LYS A 376 19.88 -14.34 -2.42
C LYS A 376 19.32 -15.71 -2.82
N LYS A 377 19.96 -16.34 -3.79
CA LYS A 377 19.58 -17.64 -4.34
C LYS A 377 19.45 -18.73 -3.27
N LYS A 378 20.29 -18.72 -2.23
CA LYS A 378 20.20 -19.67 -1.11
C LYS A 378 18.94 -19.48 -0.28
N ILE A 379 18.50 -18.24 -0.09
CA ILE A 379 17.22 -17.95 0.61
C ILE A 379 16.05 -18.43 -0.23
N ASP A 380 16.04 -18.07 -1.52
CA ASP A 380 14.98 -18.48 -2.42
C ASP A 380 14.94 -20.00 -2.55
N GLN A 381 16.09 -20.68 -2.64
CA GLN A 381 16.16 -22.15 -2.63
C GLN A 381 15.52 -22.75 -1.38
N HIS A 382 15.80 -22.19 -0.21
CA HIS A 382 15.20 -22.68 1.04
C HIS A 382 13.69 -22.44 1.07
N LYS A 383 13.24 -21.25 0.67
CA LYS A 383 11.80 -20.91 0.60
C LYS A 383 11.05 -21.85 -0.34
N TYR A 384 11.57 -22.05 -1.54
CA TYR A 384 10.95 -22.97 -2.50
C TYR A 384 11.03 -24.43 -2.05
N TRP A 385 12.07 -24.81 -1.27
CA TRP A 385 12.15 -26.14 -0.68
C TRP A 385 11.06 -26.39 0.37
N GLU A 386 10.76 -25.41 1.22
CA GLU A 386 9.64 -25.47 2.16
C GLU A 386 8.28 -25.57 1.45
N MET A 387 8.12 -24.86 0.33
CA MET A 387 6.92 -25.02 -0.52
C MET A 387 6.80 -26.42 -1.11
N ILE A 388 7.92 -27.02 -1.51
CA ILE A 388 7.96 -28.42 -1.97
C ILE A 388 7.52 -29.36 -0.84
N LYS A 389 7.99 -29.16 0.40
CA LYS A 389 7.54 -29.98 1.53
C LYS A 389 6.05 -29.84 1.80
N ALA A 390 5.56 -28.62 1.85
CA ALA A 390 4.13 -28.35 2.07
C ALA A 390 3.27 -29.00 0.96
N ALA A 391 3.69 -28.93 -0.30
CA ALA A 391 3.00 -29.58 -1.40
C ALA A 391 3.08 -31.13 -1.36
N ALA A 392 4.17 -31.68 -0.79
CA ALA A 392 4.26 -33.13 -0.56
C ALA A 392 3.25 -33.61 0.48
N GLU A 393 3.02 -32.82 1.53
CA GLU A 393 2.06 -33.13 2.59
C GLU A 393 0.61 -32.90 2.15
N SER A 394 0.33 -31.79 1.45
CA SER A 394 -1.02 -31.43 0.99
C SER A 394 -1.46 -32.19 -0.27
N GLY A 395 -0.50 -32.74 -1.02
CA GLY A 395 -0.77 -33.37 -2.32
C GLY A 395 -1.07 -32.38 -3.44
N GLU A 396 -0.78 -31.11 -3.26
CA GLU A 396 -0.95 -30.07 -4.27
C GLU A 396 -0.01 -30.23 -5.45
N PHE A 397 -0.47 -29.70 -6.61
CA PHE A 397 0.31 -29.71 -7.84
C PHE A 397 1.17 -28.45 -7.93
N LEU A 398 2.40 -28.62 -8.40
CA LEU A 398 3.35 -27.54 -8.61
C LEU A 398 3.62 -27.33 -10.11
N ASN A 399 3.93 -26.09 -10.50
CA ASN A 399 4.22 -25.73 -11.89
C ASN A 399 5.71 -25.42 -12.03
N GLY A 400 6.38 -26.04 -13.00
CA GLY A 400 7.79 -25.80 -13.29
C GLY A 400 8.07 -25.83 -14.79
N THR A 401 9.34 -25.59 -15.17
CA THR A 401 9.76 -25.60 -16.57
C THR A 401 10.89 -26.61 -16.78
N ILE A 402 10.77 -27.47 -17.78
CA ILE A 402 11.79 -28.47 -18.12
C ILE A 402 12.99 -27.75 -18.75
N LYS A 403 14.17 -27.90 -18.15
CA LYS A 403 15.43 -27.29 -18.63
C LYS A 403 16.37 -28.27 -19.28
N GLU A 404 16.52 -29.45 -18.69
CA GLU A 404 17.51 -30.42 -19.13
C GLU A 404 16.88 -31.80 -19.29
N ILE A 405 17.38 -32.57 -20.26
CA ILE A 405 16.99 -33.95 -20.49
C ILE A 405 18.18 -34.85 -20.20
N ILE A 406 18.00 -35.80 -19.31
CA ILE A 406 19.06 -36.71 -18.87
C ILE A 406 18.97 -38.01 -19.66
N LYS A 407 20.06 -38.33 -20.36
CA LYS A 407 20.27 -39.60 -21.08
C LYS A 407 21.35 -40.40 -20.37
N ASN A 408 21.18 -41.73 -20.37
CA ASN A 408 22.18 -42.71 -19.92
C ASN A 408 22.42 -43.74 -20.99
N GLU A 409 23.30 -44.69 -20.76
CA GLU A 409 23.65 -45.78 -21.71
C GLU A 409 22.44 -46.64 -22.14
N LYS A 410 21.32 -46.62 -21.39
CA LYS A 410 20.10 -47.37 -21.66
C LYS A 410 18.98 -46.49 -22.27
N GLY A 411 19.26 -45.22 -22.61
CA GLY A 411 18.31 -44.27 -23.18
C GLY A 411 17.99 -43.10 -22.27
N TYR A 412 16.73 -42.59 -22.29
CA TYR A 412 16.31 -41.47 -21.47
C TYR A 412 16.14 -41.90 -20.01
N ALA A 413 16.87 -41.23 -19.11
CA ALA A 413 16.77 -41.43 -17.66
C ALA A 413 15.63 -40.61 -17.05
N GLY A 414 15.41 -39.40 -17.57
CA GLY A 414 14.39 -38.48 -17.11
C GLY A 414 14.65 -37.06 -17.55
N VAL A 415 13.97 -36.13 -16.94
CA VAL A 415 14.12 -34.67 -17.19
C VAL A 415 14.39 -33.92 -15.88
N ILE A 416 15.07 -32.79 -15.99
CA ILE A 416 15.22 -31.85 -14.89
C ILE A 416 14.29 -30.67 -15.16
N ALA A 417 13.35 -30.44 -14.25
CA ALA A 417 12.53 -29.25 -14.22
C ALA A 417 13.07 -28.25 -13.19
N LEU A 418 12.82 -26.96 -13.43
CA LEU A 418 13.04 -25.90 -12.46
C LEU A 418 11.72 -25.57 -11.78
N TYR A 419 11.76 -25.54 -10.45
CA TYR A 419 10.73 -24.95 -9.62
C TYR A 419 11.35 -23.83 -8.79
N GLY A 420 11.16 -22.59 -9.25
CA GLY A 420 11.98 -21.49 -8.80
C GLY A 420 13.47 -21.76 -9.05
N PRO A 421 14.36 -21.52 -8.07
CA PRO A 421 15.79 -21.79 -8.19
C PRO A 421 16.18 -23.26 -8.00
N ASN A 422 15.23 -24.12 -7.62
CA ASN A 422 15.50 -25.53 -7.33
C ASN A 422 15.40 -26.41 -8.59
N LYS A 423 16.41 -27.24 -8.79
CA LYS A 423 16.42 -28.29 -9.82
C LYS A 423 15.76 -29.53 -9.25
N VAL A 424 14.72 -30.01 -9.90
CA VAL A 424 13.95 -31.18 -9.49
C VAL A 424 13.93 -32.22 -10.61
N PHE A 425 14.17 -33.51 -10.27
CA PHE A 425 14.28 -34.57 -11.23
C PHE A 425 12.95 -35.32 -11.39
N ILE A 426 12.54 -35.52 -12.64
CA ILE A 426 11.36 -36.31 -13.01
C ILE A 426 11.84 -37.53 -13.79
N PRO A 427 11.69 -38.78 -13.29
CA PRO A 427 12.07 -40.00 -14.00
C PRO A 427 11.34 -40.12 -15.32
N ALA A 428 11.97 -40.75 -16.34
CA ALA A 428 11.36 -40.94 -17.66
C ALA A 428 10.00 -41.66 -17.60
N SER A 429 9.83 -42.60 -16.69
CA SER A 429 8.56 -43.30 -16.45
C SER A 429 7.43 -42.46 -15.90
N GLN A 430 7.76 -41.26 -15.36
CA GLN A 430 6.84 -40.31 -14.71
C GLN A 430 6.58 -39.07 -15.57
N THR A 431 7.14 -39.00 -16.78
CA THR A 431 6.95 -37.85 -17.69
C THR A 431 5.62 -37.90 -18.45
N GLY A 432 4.91 -39.02 -18.43
CA GLY A 432 3.69 -39.21 -19.22
C GLY A 432 3.94 -39.55 -20.70
N VAL A 433 5.19 -39.50 -21.16
CA VAL A 433 5.58 -39.87 -22.55
C VAL A 433 5.68 -41.39 -22.67
N PRO A 434 5.12 -42.02 -23.73
CA PRO A 434 5.20 -43.46 -23.94
C PRO A 434 6.65 -43.98 -24.04
N LYS A 435 6.86 -45.20 -23.55
CA LYS A 435 8.18 -45.84 -23.55
C LYS A 435 8.67 -46.07 -24.99
N GLY A 436 9.78 -45.40 -25.33
CA GLY A 436 10.39 -45.47 -26.67
C GLY A 436 10.26 -44.17 -27.48
N GLU A 437 9.50 -43.21 -27.04
CA GLU A 437 9.43 -41.89 -27.65
C GLU A 437 10.52 -40.93 -27.08
N GLU A 438 10.88 -39.92 -27.88
CA GLU A 438 11.93 -38.94 -27.53
C GLU A 438 11.39 -37.90 -26.53
N LEU A 439 12.11 -37.69 -25.42
CA LEU A 439 11.78 -36.68 -24.43
C LEU A 439 12.28 -35.27 -24.84
N ASP A 440 13.02 -35.15 -25.94
CA ASP A 440 13.66 -33.88 -26.36
C ASP A 440 12.63 -32.79 -26.68
N SER A 441 11.42 -33.16 -27.06
CA SER A 441 10.29 -32.23 -27.28
C SER A 441 9.78 -31.54 -26.01
N LEU A 442 10.07 -32.06 -24.83
CA LEU A 442 9.66 -31.48 -23.56
C LEU A 442 10.55 -30.32 -23.11
N ARG A 443 11.71 -30.12 -23.73
CA ARG A 443 12.65 -29.09 -23.34
C ARG A 443 12.04 -27.70 -23.50
N GLY A 444 12.08 -26.89 -22.43
CA GLY A 444 11.50 -25.54 -22.39
C GLY A 444 10.00 -25.50 -22.15
N GLN A 445 9.32 -26.62 -22.05
CA GLN A 445 7.88 -26.65 -21.76
C GLN A 445 7.61 -26.41 -20.28
N ALA A 446 6.53 -25.66 -20.01
CA ALA A 446 5.94 -25.58 -18.68
C ALA A 446 5.19 -26.87 -18.38
N VAL A 447 5.42 -27.45 -17.21
CA VAL A 447 4.80 -28.68 -16.77
C VAL A 447 4.27 -28.56 -15.35
N THR A 448 3.11 -29.18 -15.14
CA THR A 448 2.54 -29.35 -13.80
C THR A 448 2.88 -30.75 -13.30
N PHE A 449 3.31 -30.88 -12.06
CA PHE A 449 3.72 -32.15 -11.49
C PHE A 449 3.28 -32.28 -10.04
N LYS A 450 3.12 -33.53 -9.61
CA LYS A 450 2.85 -33.89 -8.22
C LYS A 450 4.09 -34.52 -7.60
N ILE A 451 4.28 -34.27 -6.30
CA ILE A 451 5.36 -34.89 -5.54
C ILE A 451 4.92 -36.27 -5.12
N ILE A 452 5.79 -37.29 -5.41
CA ILE A 452 5.57 -38.71 -5.05
C ILE A 452 6.32 -39.05 -3.79
N ASP A 453 7.59 -38.57 -3.68
CA ASP A 453 8.47 -38.91 -2.58
C ASP A 453 9.43 -37.78 -2.34
N ILE A 454 9.79 -37.53 -1.07
CA ILE A 454 10.72 -36.47 -0.65
C ILE A 454 11.74 -37.03 0.35
N ASN A 455 13.01 -36.74 0.11
CA ASN A 455 14.11 -37.03 1.04
C ASN A 455 14.75 -35.71 1.46
N ASP A 456 14.40 -35.23 2.65
CA ASP A 456 14.83 -33.94 3.17
C ASP A 456 16.33 -33.91 3.51
N GLU A 457 16.91 -35.01 4.01
CA GLU A 457 18.35 -35.10 4.32
C GLU A 457 19.23 -34.93 3.09
N LYS A 458 18.82 -35.53 1.97
CA LYS A 458 19.54 -35.46 0.69
C LYS A 458 19.06 -34.36 -0.24
N LYS A 459 18.03 -33.59 0.19
CA LYS A 459 17.32 -32.59 -0.61
C LYS A 459 16.94 -33.12 -2.00
N LYS A 460 16.39 -34.34 -2.05
CA LYS A 460 15.94 -34.99 -3.28
C LYS A 460 14.44 -35.17 -3.24
N VAL A 461 13.81 -34.96 -4.39
CA VAL A 461 12.37 -35.11 -4.58
C VAL A 461 12.11 -35.91 -5.83
N SER A 462 11.15 -36.81 -5.78
CA SER A 462 10.65 -37.57 -6.92
C SER A 462 9.29 -37.04 -7.33
N LEU A 463 9.13 -36.77 -8.61
CA LEU A 463 7.98 -36.07 -9.17
C LEU A 463 7.30 -36.88 -10.25
N SER A 464 6.01 -36.67 -10.48
CA SER A 464 5.24 -37.27 -11.56
C SER A 464 4.38 -36.24 -12.29
N ILE A 465 4.53 -36.17 -13.59
CA ILE A 465 3.60 -35.50 -14.52
C ILE A 465 2.43 -36.44 -14.85
N ARG A 466 2.70 -37.76 -14.90
CA ARG A 466 1.72 -38.79 -15.23
C ARG A 466 0.56 -38.82 -14.22
N ALA A 467 0.76 -38.41 -12.98
CA ALA A 467 -0.30 -38.36 -11.97
C ALA A 467 -1.45 -37.41 -12.34
N LEU A 468 -1.22 -36.45 -13.24
CA LEU A 468 -2.25 -35.56 -13.80
C LEU A 468 -3.12 -36.27 -14.86
N LEU A 469 -2.54 -37.24 -15.59
CA LEU A 469 -3.23 -37.94 -16.68
C LEU A 469 -4.15 -39.04 -16.14
N VAL A 470 -3.93 -39.51 -14.91
CA VAL A 470 -4.70 -40.60 -14.28
C VAL A 470 -5.84 -40.08 -13.40
N GLY A 471 -5.76 -38.82 -12.93
CA GLY A 471 -6.80 -38.19 -12.11
C GLY A 471 -7.99 -37.58 -12.88
N GLY A 472 -8.00 -37.67 -14.21
CA GLY A 472 -9.05 -37.11 -15.08
C GLY A 472 -10.10 -38.14 -15.58
N SER A 473 -10.14 -39.35 -15.04
CA SER A 473 -11.03 -40.43 -15.53
C SER A 473 -11.92 -41.06 -14.45
N GLU A 474 -12.21 -40.36 -13.34
CA GLU A 474 -13.14 -40.88 -12.31
C GLU A 474 -14.39 -40.00 -12.06
N ASP A 475 -14.77 -39.10 -12.98
CA ASP A 475 -16.06 -38.42 -12.91
C ASP A 475 -16.78 -38.45 -14.27
N GLU A 476 -17.06 -39.67 -14.79
CA GLU A 476 -18.14 -39.95 -15.75
C GLU A 476 -18.52 -41.44 -15.65
N GLU A 477 -19.39 -41.78 -14.69
CA GLU A 477 -20.44 -42.81 -14.79
C GLU A 477 -21.61 -42.41 -13.87
#